data_3e7d166543176b4e62642de341e7ab60
#
_entry.id   3e7d166543176b4e62642de341e7ab60
#
_cell.length_a   1.000
_cell.length_b   1.000
_cell.length_c   1.000
_cell.angle_alpha   90.00
_cell.angle_beta   90.00
_cell.angle_gamma   90.00
#
_symmetry.space_group_name_H-M   'P 1'
#
loop_
_entity.id
_entity.type
_entity.pdbx_description
1 polymer ?
#
loop_
_entity_poly.entity_id
_entity_poly.type
_entity_poly.pdbx_seq_one_letter_code
_entity_poly.pdbx_strand_id
1 'polypeptide(L)'
;MTICQKGYDVLVGDCYGVDASVQKFYYNLGYGNVTVFASNGKARNNIGGWTIRNVAVPAYIRGFDFYKQKDIAMANEADYGFMIWDGESRGTLNNTINLLKQHKNVLMYLTTIDRMVVIKTLEDLNKVISVCTPKAQVTYSKLLQKSVPV
;
A
#
# COMPACT_ATOMS: atom_id res chain seq x y z
N MET A 1 -11.81 15.95 8.89
CA MET A 1 -10.97 16.69 7.93
C MET A 1 -10.29 15.71 6.98
N THR A 2 -10.50 15.91 5.69
CA THR A 2 -10.02 14.99 4.65
C THR A 2 -8.53 15.24 4.29
N ILE A 3 -7.94 14.30 3.56
CA ILE A 3 -6.56 14.42 3.04
C ILE A 3 -6.40 15.71 2.22
N CYS A 4 -7.36 15.99 1.34
CA CYS A 4 -7.34 17.20 0.50
C CYS A 4 -7.41 18.48 1.32
N GLN A 5 -8.27 18.51 2.33
CA GLN A 5 -8.43 19.69 3.22
C GLN A 5 -7.16 19.96 4.04
N LYS A 6 -6.43 18.92 4.40
CA LYS A 6 -5.16 19.04 5.13
C LYS A 6 -3.97 19.34 4.21
N GLY A 7 -4.14 19.26 2.89
CA GLY A 7 -3.06 19.48 1.94
C GLY A 7 -2.00 18.40 1.95
N TYR A 8 -2.33 17.18 2.35
CA TYR A 8 -1.37 16.08 2.40
C TYR A 8 -0.94 15.65 1.00
N ASP A 9 0.32 15.28 0.86
CA ASP A 9 0.82 14.63 -0.35
C ASP A 9 0.36 13.18 -0.39
N VAL A 10 -0.17 12.76 -1.53
CA VAL A 10 -0.62 11.40 -1.76
C VAL A 10 0.42 10.65 -2.57
N LEU A 11 0.90 9.54 -2.04
CA LEU A 11 1.76 8.61 -2.77
C LEU A 11 0.89 7.42 -3.19
N VAL A 12 0.87 7.11 -4.47
CA VAL A 12 0.05 6.03 -5.02
C VAL A 12 0.84 5.24 -6.04
N GLY A 13 0.56 3.95 -6.15
CA GLY A 13 1.16 3.10 -7.18
C GLY A 13 0.51 3.28 -8.54
N ASP A 14 1.00 2.50 -9.50
CA ASP A 14 0.58 2.54 -10.90
C ASP A 14 -0.22 1.31 -11.34
N CYS A 15 -0.55 0.41 -10.42
CA CYS A 15 -1.27 -0.82 -10.72
C CYS A 15 -2.70 -0.57 -11.22
N TYR A 16 -3.24 -1.53 -11.93
CA TYR A 16 -4.68 -1.60 -12.17
C TYR A 16 -5.41 -1.95 -10.86
N GLY A 17 -6.69 -1.68 -10.80
CA GLY A 17 -7.47 -1.97 -9.59
C GLY A 17 -7.46 -0.82 -8.60
N VAL A 18 -7.03 -1.07 -7.35
CA VAL A 18 -7.11 -0.07 -6.27
C VAL A 18 -6.30 1.18 -6.58
N ASP A 19 -5.06 1.04 -7.04
CA ASP A 19 -4.23 2.21 -7.40
C ASP A 19 -4.92 3.09 -8.43
N ALA A 20 -5.43 2.49 -9.51
CA ALA A 20 -6.13 3.23 -10.56
C ALA A 20 -7.41 3.89 -10.03
N SER A 21 -8.14 3.22 -9.14
CA SER A 21 -9.35 3.78 -8.52
C SER A 21 -9.03 4.97 -7.63
N VAL A 22 -7.97 4.90 -6.87
CA VAL A 22 -7.49 6.01 -6.02
C VAL A 22 -7.06 7.19 -6.89
N GLN A 23 -6.31 6.94 -7.96
CA GLN A 23 -5.91 7.96 -8.91
C GLN A 23 -7.13 8.66 -9.53
N LYS A 24 -8.13 7.91 -9.96
CA LYS A 24 -9.35 8.45 -10.55
C LYS A 24 -10.11 9.34 -9.56
N PHE A 25 -10.17 8.93 -8.30
CA PHE A 25 -10.79 9.72 -7.23
C PHE A 25 -10.15 11.10 -7.10
N TYR A 26 -8.83 11.16 -6.99
CA TYR A 26 -8.11 12.44 -6.85
C TYR A 26 -8.13 13.27 -8.14
N TYR A 27 -8.10 12.62 -9.29
CA TYR A 27 -8.26 13.29 -10.57
C TYR A 27 -9.61 14.01 -10.66
N ASN A 28 -10.69 13.33 -10.28
CA ASN A 28 -12.03 13.92 -10.32
C ASN A 28 -12.20 15.08 -9.33
N LEU A 29 -11.44 15.09 -8.24
CA LEU A 29 -11.41 16.20 -7.29
C LEU A 29 -10.52 17.35 -7.75
N GLY A 30 -9.76 17.21 -8.82
CA GLY A 30 -8.77 18.19 -9.24
C GLY A 30 -7.59 18.34 -8.26
N TYR A 31 -7.27 17.29 -7.50
CA TYR A 31 -6.22 17.36 -6.48
C TYR A 31 -4.85 17.20 -7.13
N GLY A 32 -3.94 18.16 -6.87
CA GLY A 32 -2.63 18.19 -7.50
C GLY A 32 -1.50 17.56 -6.71
N ASN A 33 -1.65 17.37 -5.40
CA ASN A 33 -0.58 16.87 -4.54
C ASN A 33 -0.53 15.34 -4.55
N VAL A 34 -0.30 14.78 -5.72
CA VAL A 34 -0.22 13.32 -5.94
C VAL A 34 1.09 12.98 -6.64
N THR A 35 1.75 11.93 -6.18
CA THR A 35 2.95 11.38 -6.82
C THR A 35 2.69 9.91 -7.13
N VAL A 36 2.91 9.51 -8.38
CA VAL A 36 2.74 8.12 -8.83
C VAL A 36 4.08 7.41 -8.78
N PHE A 37 4.15 6.31 -8.06
CA PHE A 37 5.35 5.46 -8.01
C PHE A 37 5.29 4.40 -9.08
N ALA A 38 6.36 4.27 -9.84
CA ALA A 38 6.47 3.33 -10.94
C ALA A 38 7.84 2.66 -10.97
N SER A 39 7.89 1.41 -11.39
CA SER A 39 9.14 0.67 -11.55
C SER A 39 9.74 0.92 -12.93
N ASN A 40 11.04 1.18 -12.96
CA ASN A 40 11.84 1.33 -14.20
C ASN A 40 11.30 2.38 -15.19
N GLY A 41 10.79 3.49 -14.67
CA GLY A 41 10.60 4.72 -15.43
C GLY A 41 9.30 4.87 -16.18
N LYS A 42 8.43 3.86 -16.17
CA LYS A 42 7.19 3.92 -16.96
C LYS A 42 6.00 3.50 -16.13
N ALA A 43 5.14 4.46 -15.83
CA ALA A 43 3.91 4.17 -15.11
C ALA A 43 2.91 3.46 -16.00
N ARG A 44 2.33 2.35 -15.49
CA ARG A 44 1.22 1.66 -16.16
C ARG A 44 -0.04 2.51 -16.16
N ASN A 45 -0.25 3.28 -15.09
CA ASN A 45 -1.36 4.23 -14.95
C ASN A 45 -0.86 5.53 -14.34
N ASN A 46 -1.18 6.66 -14.99
CA ASN A 46 -1.01 8.00 -14.43
C ASN A 46 -2.16 8.87 -14.93
N ILE A 47 -3.33 8.68 -14.34
CA ILE A 47 -4.61 9.23 -14.81
C ILE A 47 -4.60 10.75 -14.78
N GLY A 48 -4.01 11.34 -13.74
CA GLY A 48 -3.97 12.79 -13.56
C GLY A 48 -2.76 13.48 -14.16
N GLY A 49 -1.87 12.76 -14.82
CA GLY A 49 -0.64 13.34 -15.37
C GLY A 49 0.27 13.93 -14.29
N TRP A 50 0.28 13.34 -13.09
CA TRP A 50 1.09 13.81 -11.96
C TRP A 50 2.56 13.43 -12.11
N THR A 51 3.38 13.94 -11.20
CA THR A 51 4.80 13.58 -11.12
C THR A 51 4.95 12.07 -10.90
N ILE A 52 5.86 11.47 -11.67
CA ILE A 52 6.19 10.05 -11.53
C ILE A 52 7.49 9.95 -10.73
N ARG A 53 7.45 9.17 -9.63
CA ARG A 53 8.64 8.75 -8.91
C ARG A 53 9.10 7.41 -9.47
N ASN A 54 10.23 7.42 -10.12
CA ASN A 54 10.79 6.20 -10.70
C ASN A 54 11.57 5.40 -9.65
N VAL A 55 11.24 4.13 -9.50
CA VAL A 55 11.95 3.20 -8.64
C VAL A 55 12.76 2.25 -9.53
N ALA A 56 14.08 2.36 -9.48
CA ALA A 56 14.96 1.49 -10.26
C ALA A 56 14.96 0.08 -9.66
N VAL A 57 14.61 -0.92 -10.49
CA VAL A 57 14.61 -2.32 -10.09
C VAL A 57 15.58 -3.09 -10.98
N PRO A 58 16.55 -3.82 -10.38
CA PRO A 58 17.50 -4.62 -11.17
C PRO A 58 16.79 -5.65 -12.06
N ALA A 59 17.37 -5.90 -13.25
CA ALA A 59 16.76 -6.76 -14.26
C ALA A 59 16.58 -8.22 -13.80
N TYR A 60 17.37 -8.66 -12.82
CA TYR A 60 17.27 -10.03 -12.31
C TYR A 60 16.13 -10.24 -11.30
N ILE A 61 15.51 -9.15 -10.82
CA ILE A 61 14.38 -9.23 -9.88
C ILE A 61 13.09 -9.35 -10.70
N ARG A 62 12.28 -10.36 -10.38
CA ARG A 62 11.06 -10.69 -11.13
C ARG A 62 9.90 -11.04 -10.19
N GLY A 63 8.70 -11.08 -10.76
CA GLY A 63 7.49 -11.52 -10.07
C GLY A 63 7.08 -10.60 -8.95
N PHE A 64 6.65 -11.18 -7.84
CA PHE A 64 6.20 -10.43 -6.65
C PHE A 64 7.28 -9.50 -6.12
N ASP A 65 8.54 -9.94 -6.10
CA ASP A 65 9.66 -9.13 -5.61
C ASP A 65 9.91 -7.89 -6.48
N PHE A 66 9.66 -7.98 -7.78
CA PHE A 66 9.75 -6.83 -8.67
C PHE A 66 8.78 -5.71 -8.27
N TYR A 67 7.51 -6.04 -8.08
CA TYR A 67 6.49 -5.08 -7.67
C TYR A 67 6.68 -4.59 -6.24
N LYS A 68 7.21 -5.46 -5.40
CA LYS A 68 7.51 -5.15 -3.99
C LYS A 68 8.52 -4.01 -3.82
N GLN A 69 9.48 -3.86 -4.74
CA GLN A 69 10.49 -2.79 -4.65
C GLN A 69 9.85 -1.40 -4.67
N LYS A 70 8.90 -1.17 -5.55
CA LYS A 70 8.15 0.07 -5.61
C LYS A 70 7.38 0.33 -4.30
N ASP A 71 6.72 -0.70 -3.80
CA ASP A 71 5.94 -0.60 -2.57
C ASP A 71 6.82 -0.31 -1.35
N ILE A 72 8.02 -0.89 -1.28
CA ILE A 72 9.00 -0.59 -0.23
C ILE A 72 9.40 0.89 -0.30
N ALA A 73 9.67 1.41 -1.49
CA ALA A 73 10.04 2.80 -1.67
C ALA A 73 8.92 3.75 -1.21
N MET A 74 7.67 3.42 -1.52
CA MET A 74 6.51 4.17 -1.05
C MET A 74 6.40 4.14 0.48
N ALA A 75 6.54 2.98 1.09
CA ALA A 75 6.48 2.82 2.55
C ALA A 75 7.59 3.60 3.26
N ASN A 76 8.79 3.64 2.67
CA ASN A 76 9.91 4.38 3.24
C ASN A 76 9.66 5.89 3.23
N GLU A 77 9.02 6.42 2.21
CA GLU A 77 8.76 7.86 2.07
C GLU A 77 7.49 8.30 2.79
N ALA A 78 6.48 7.46 2.89
CA ALA A 78 5.19 7.80 3.51
C ALA A 78 5.31 8.01 5.02
N ASP A 79 4.48 8.88 5.56
CA ASP A 79 4.32 9.07 7.01
C ASP A 79 3.18 8.21 7.57
N TYR A 80 2.16 7.96 6.74
CA TYR A 80 0.97 7.18 7.10
C TYR A 80 0.59 6.29 5.93
N GLY A 81 -0.03 5.16 6.22
CA GLY A 81 -0.61 4.29 5.21
C GLY A 81 -2.12 4.34 5.20
N PHE A 82 -2.70 4.29 4.01
CA PHE A 82 -4.11 4.01 3.83
C PHE A 82 -4.24 2.78 2.95
N MET A 83 -4.84 1.73 3.50
CA MET A 83 -4.96 0.44 2.82
C MET A 83 -6.42 0.09 2.58
N ILE A 84 -6.71 -0.37 1.39
CA ILE A 84 -8.00 -0.97 1.03
C ILE A 84 -7.75 -2.45 0.82
N TRP A 85 -8.28 -3.29 1.71
CA TRP A 85 -7.95 -4.71 1.76
C TRP A 85 -9.18 -5.58 1.66
N ASP A 86 -9.12 -6.57 0.79
CA ASP A 86 -10.18 -7.56 0.56
C ASP A 86 -10.09 -8.80 1.46
N GLY A 87 -9.14 -8.81 2.39
CA GLY A 87 -8.89 -9.96 3.25
C GLY A 87 -8.00 -11.02 2.63
N GLU A 88 -7.58 -10.87 1.37
CA GLU A 88 -6.80 -11.87 0.66
C GLU A 88 -5.52 -11.33 0.01
N SER A 89 -5.52 -10.07 -0.45
CA SER A 89 -4.40 -9.48 -1.18
C SER A 89 -3.10 -9.54 -0.39
N ARG A 90 -2.13 -10.29 -0.89
CA ARG A 90 -0.80 -10.44 -0.30
C ARG A 90 -0.02 -9.14 -0.32
N GLY A 91 -0.10 -8.40 -1.42
CA GLY A 91 0.62 -7.12 -1.58
C GLY A 91 0.18 -6.09 -0.54
N THR A 92 -1.12 -5.91 -0.37
CA THR A 92 -1.67 -4.98 0.62
C THR A 92 -1.23 -5.34 2.04
N LEU A 93 -1.27 -6.62 2.37
CA LEU A 93 -0.87 -7.10 3.69
C LEU A 93 0.64 -6.89 3.92
N ASN A 94 1.46 -7.18 2.91
CA ASN A 94 2.89 -6.95 2.97
C ASN A 94 3.23 -5.47 3.17
N ASN A 95 2.54 -4.57 2.47
CA ASN A 95 2.72 -3.13 2.61
C ASN A 95 2.33 -2.65 4.00
N THR A 96 1.26 -3.20 4.56
CA THR A 96 0.83 -2.91 5.94
C THR A 96 1.92 -3.30 6.94
N ILE A 97 2.47 -4.50 6.81
CA ILE A 97 3.55 -4.98 7.68
C ILE A 97 4.78 -4.06 7.59
N ASN A 98 5.16 -3.67 6.37
CA ASN A 98 6.32 -2.79 6.16
C ASN A 98 6.16 -1.44 6.85
N LEU A 99 4.97 -0.84 6.77
CA LEU A 99 4.67 0.43 7.45
C LEU A 99 4.73 0.28 8.96
N LEU A 100 4.11 -0.77 9.50
CA LEU A 100 4.08 -1.00 10.95
C LEU A 100 5.47 -1.25 11.52
N LYS A 101 6.34 -1.94 10.79
CA LYS A 101 7.74 -2.13 11.18
C LYS A 101 8.53 -0.84 11.26
N GLN A 102 8.12 0.17 10.51
CA GLN A 102 8.71 1.51 10.53
C GLN A 102 8.00 2.44 11.52
N HIS A 103 7.13 1.90 12.39
CA HIS A 103 6.35 2.65 13.36
C HIS A 103 5.42 3.69 12.73
N LYS A 104 4.93 3.39 11.53
CA LYS A 104 3.97 4.24 10.81
C LYS A 104 2.56 3.68 10.96
N ASN A 105 1.62 4.53 11.27
CA ASN A 105 0.23 4.13 11.46
C ASN A 105 -0.45 3.83 10.13
N VAL A 106 -1.37 2.88 10.15
CA VAL A 106 -2.15 2.48 8.98
C VAL A 106 -3.63 2.61 9.27
N LEU A 107 -4.34 3.27 8.37
CA LEU A 107 -5.80 3.22 8.33
C LEU A 107 -6.19 2.19 7.28
N MET A 108 -6.90 1.14 7.68
CA MET A 108 -7.29 0.06 6.80
C MET A 108 -8.80 0.00 6.63
N TYR A 109 -9.23 0.00 5.37
CA TYR A 109 -10.62 -0.28 5.01
C TYR A 109 -10.73 -1.75 4.61
N LEU A 110 -11.55 -2.49 5.37
CA LEU A 110 -11.85 -3.89 5.10
C LEU A 110 -13.09 -3.98 4.22
N THR A 111 -12.91 -4.31 2.95
CA THR A 111 -14.01 -4.28 1.97
C THR A 111 -15.06 -5.35 2.25
N THR A 112 -14.67 -6.49 2.82
CA THR A 112 -15.56 -7.61 3.09
C THR A 112 -16.59 -7.32 4.18
N ILE A 113 -16.28 -6.40 5.09
CA ILE A 113 -17.18 -6.07 6.21
C ILE A 113 -17.49 -4.58 6.28
N ASP A 114 -17.08 -3.81 5.26
CA ASP A 114 -17.32 -2.36 5.16
C ASP A 114 -16.94 -1.63 6.46
N ARG A 115 -15.69 -1.81 6.88
CA ARG A 115 -15.21 -1.29 8.18
C ARG A 115 -13.83 -0.67 8.05
N MET A 116 -13.67 0.49 8.72
CA MET A 116 -12.39 1.17 8.89
C MET A 116 -11.75 0.77 10.22
N VAL A 117 -10.46 0.45 10.18
CA VAL A 117 -9.69 0.07 11.38
C VAL A 117 -8.38 0.85 11.41
N VAL A 118 -8.05 1.42 12.56
CA VAL A 118 -6.74 2.05 12.78
C VAL A 118 -5.79 0.99 13.33
N ILE A 119 -4.65 0.80 12.66
CA ILE A 119 -3.64 -0.19 13.02
C ILE A 119 -2.34 0.56 13.31
N LYS A 120 -1.83 0.44 14.52
CA LYS A 120 -0.62 1.15 14.97
C LYS A 120 0.56 0.22 15.21
N THR A 121 0.29 -1.06 15.48
CA THR A 121 1.29 -2.07 15.83
C THR A 121 1.01 -3.38 15.11
N LEU A 122 2.01 -4.26 15.06
CA LEU A 122 1.81 -5.63 14.56
C LEU A 122 0.80 -6.40 15.44
N GLU A 123 0.74 -6.10 16.72
CA GLU A 123 -0.27 -6.69 17.60
C GLU A 123 -1.68 -6.29 17.19
N ASP A 124 -1.92 -5.03 16.85
CA ASP A 124 -3.20 -4.58 16.29
C ASP A 124 -3.55 -5.33 15.02
N LEU A 125 -2.57 -5.53 14.14
CA LEU A 125 -2.76 -6.29 12.91
C LEU A 125 -3.08 -7.77 13.21
N ASN A 126 -2.42 -8.38 14.19
CA ASN A 126 -2.72 -9.74 14.63
C ASN A 126 -4.19 -9.90 15.00
N LYS A 127 -4.76 -8.93 15.70
CA LYS A 127 -6.17 -8.95 16.11
C LYS A 127 -7.10 -8.91 14.90
N VAL A 128 -6.78 -8.11 13.89
CA VAL A 128 -7.54 -8.05 12.64
C VAL A 128 -7.46 -9.39 11.90
N ILE A 129 -6.26 -9.95 11.77
CA ILE A 129 -6.03 -11.20 11.05
C ILE A 129 -6.70 -12.39 11.76
N SER A 130 -6.77 -12.37 13.10
CA SER A 130 -7.37 -13.47 13.88
C SER A 130 -8.84 -13.72 13.56
N VAL A 131 -9.55 -12.70 13.07
CA VAL A 131 -10.97 -12.82 12.67
C VAL A 131 -11.16 -12.95 11.16
N CYS A 132 -10.07 -13.05 10.42
CA CYS A 132 -10.07 -13.25 8.97
C CYS A 132 -10.08 -14.74 8.61
N THR A 133 -10.13 -15.01 7.30
CA THR A 133 -10.16 -16.38 6.78
C THR A 133 -8.85 -17.14 7.09
N PRO A 134 -8.89 -18.49 7.14
CA PRO A 134 -7.66 -19.28 7.29
C PRO A 134 -6.60 -18.96 6.22
N LYS A 135 -7.01 -18.67 5.00
CA LYS A 135 -6.12 -18.27 3.91
C LYS A 135 -5.35 -16.98 4.24
N ALA A 136 -6.04 -15.98 4.78
CA ALA A 136 -5.43 -14.73 5.22
C ALA A 136 -4.42 -14.98 6.36
N GLN A 137 -4.77 -15.82 7.32
CA GLN A 137 -3.90 -16.18 8.43
C GLN A 137 -2.62 -16.87 7.97
N VAL A 138 -2.71 -17.78 7.01
CA VAL A 138 -1.55 -18.47 6.42
C VAL A 138 -0.67 -17.47 5.66
N THR A 139 -1.25 -16.62 4.85
CA THR A 139 -0.51 -15.58 4.11
C THR A 139 0.24 -14.66 5.06
N TYR A 140 -0.41 -14.20 6.11
CA TYR A 140 0.19 -13.34 7.13
C TYR A 140 1.38 -14.02 7.82
N SER A 141 1.22 -15.26 8.24
CA SER A 141 2.30 -16.02 8.89
C SER A 141 3.51 -16.16 7.97
N LYS A 142 3.30 -16.44 6.70
CA LYS A 142 4.39 -16.54 5.72
C LYS A 142 5.11 -15.21 5.50
N LEU A 143 4.38 -14.12 5.45
CA LEU A 143 4.97 -12.79 5.30
C LEU A 143 5.80 -12.40 6.52
N LEU A 144 5.34 -12.70 7.73
CA LEU A 144 6.09 -12.45 8.96
C LEU A 144 7.40 -13.24 9.00
N GLN A 145 7.39 -14.50 8.58
CA GLN A 145 8.60 -15.34 8.54
C GLN A 145 9.66 -14.78 7.59
N LYS A 146 9.25 -14.30 6.42
CA LYS A 146 10.17 -13.71 5.43
C LYS A 146 10.78 -12.38 5.88
N SER A 147 10.15 -11.71 6.80
CA SER A 147 10.55 -10.38 7.24
C SER A 147 11.38 -10.39 8.52
N VAL A 148 11.63 -11.57 9.12
CA VAL A 148 12.52 -11.70 10.27
C VAL A 148 13.95 -11.62 9.77
N PRO A 149 14.79 -10.66 10.27
CA PRO A 149 16.20 -10.63 9.93
C PRO A 149 16.87 -11.92 10.40
N VAL A 150 17.61 -12.51 9.52
CA VAL A 150 18.38 -13.70 9.85
C VAL A 150 19.64 -13.31 10.62
#